data_513dcb4a497d7d3e57da1ec0942cc8ac
#
_entry.id   513dcb4a497d7d3e57da1ec0942cc8ac
#
_cell.length_a   1.000
_cell.length_b   1.000
_cell.length_c   1.000
_cell.angle_alpha   90.00
_cell.angle_beta   90.00
_cell.angle_gamma   90.00
#
_symmetry.space_group_name_H-M   'P 1'
#
loop_
_entity.id
_entity.type
_entity.pdbx_description
1 polymer ?
#
loop_
_entity_poly.entity_id
_entity_poly.type
_entity_poly.pdbx_seq_one_letter_code
_entity_poly.pdbx_strand_id
1 'polypeptide(L)'
;MRNSILLLSICGLLVFSSCKDKEDKPKYSIPQTYNFTNANLSTSSIRLSMLAEMTAYIRTTHSNTDAPILNAEKLMNMYENINNMFGDSVLNNSGIQLKDKTSNAFGFRSRLELSFNDAIIASNNAAVKPTETSASSGYAGKLISGTRYILVDSAGIEYKEVLEKGIMGALFYAEATRILNTINSYDNQNNVNGATAQEHAWDEAFGYFGVPVDFPTNQTGLRNWGSY
;
A
#
# COMPACT_ATOMS: atom_id res chain seq x y z
N MET A 1 -31.86 -79.15 -45.12
CA MET A 1 -32.06 -77.73 -45.52
C MET A 1 -31.50 -76.94 -44.40
N ARG A 2 -30.29 -76.35 -44.64
CA ARG A 2 -29.54 -75.63 -43.61
C ARG A 2 -29.35 -74.17 -44.10
N ASN A 3 -30.03 -73.27 -43.40
CA ASN A 3 -29.90 -71.85 -43.65
C ASN A 3 -28.66 -71.33 -42.91
N SER A 4 -27.68 -70.84 -43.66
CA SER A 4 -26.53 -70.14 -43.13
C SER A 4 -26.86 -68.65 -43.07
N ILE A 5 -26.87 -68.12 -41.85
CA ILE A 5 -27.01 -66.66 -41.61
C ILE A 5 -25.62 -66.05 -41.62
N LEU A 6 -25.40 -65.17 -42.56
CA LEU A 6 -24.17 -64.39 -42.72
C LEU A 6 -24.25 -63.15 -41.82
N LEU A 7 -23.47 -63.09 -40.76
CA LEU A 7 -23.35 -61.96 -39.89
C LEU A 7 -22.34 -60.96 -40.51
N LEU A 8 -22.85 -59.83 -41.00
CA LEU A 8 -22.01 -58.74 -41.48
C LEU A 8 -21.60 -57.83 -40.31
N SER A 9 -20.36 -57.91 -39.88
CA SER A 9 -19.79 -57.07 -38.84
C SER A 9 -19.41 -55.72 -39.44
N ILE A 10 -20.15 -54.66 -39.17
CA ILE A 10 -19.80 -53.30 -39.53
C ILE A 10 -18.93 -52.73 -38.44
N CYS A 11 -17.64 -52.69 -38.70
CA CYS A 11 -16.65 -52.03 -37.85
C CYS A 11 -16.74 -50.51 -38.13
N GLY A 12 -17.50 -49.77 -37.28
CA GLY A 12 -17.53 -48.34 -37.33
C GLY A 12 -16.22 -47.73 -36.81
N LEU A 13 -15.41 -47.17 -37.71
CA LEU A 13 -14.27 -46.32 -37.37
C LEU A 13 -14.79 -45.01 -36.78
N LEU A 14 -14.81 -44.87 -35.47
CA LEU A 14 -14.94 -43.59 -34.80
C LEU A 14 -13.62 -42.82 -34.98
N VAL A 15 -13.61 -41.90 -35.93
CA VAL A 15 -12.56 -40.91 -36.08
C VAL A 15 -12.79 -39.87 -34.97
N PHE A 16 -12.11 -40.00 -33.84
CA PHE A 16 -11.99 -38.95 -32.88
C PHE A 16 -11.18 -37.81 -33.50
N SER A 17 -11.87 -36.80 -34.08
CA SER A 17 -11.28 -35.52 -34.35
C SER A 17 -10.89 -34.90 -33.01
N SER A 18 -9.69 -35.14 -32.57
CA SER A 18 -9.06 -34.35 -31.51
C SER A 18 -8.91 -32.93 -32.04
N CYS A 19 -9.88 -32.06 -31.75
CA CYS A 19 -9.62 -30.64 -31.77
C CYS A 19 -8.51 -30.40 -30.77
N LYS A 20 -7.28 -30.31 -31.25
CA LYS A 20 -6.24 -29.60 -30.53
C LYS A 20 -6.65 -28.14 -30.55
N ASP A 21 -7.25 -27.67 -29.45
CA ASP A 21 -7.27 -26.25 -29.16
C ASP A 21 -5.83 -25.78 -29.20
N LYS A 22 -5.46 -25.14 -30.30
CA LYS A 22 -4.25 -24.34 -30.32
C LYS A 22 -4.53 -23.24 -29.30
N GLU A 23 -4.00 -23.37 -28.10
CA GLU A 23 -3.84 -22.20 -27.23
C GLU A 23 -3.13 -21.16 -28.10
N ASP A 24 -3.88 -20.15 -28.54
CA ASP A 24 -3.32 -18.96 -29.18
C ASP A 24 -2.46 -18.30 -28.10
N LYS A 25 -1.18 -18.71 -28.06
CA LYS A 25 -0.21 -18.02 -27.20
C LYS A 25 -0.25 -16.54 -27.60
N PRO A 26 -0.38 -15.66 -26.62
CA PRO A 26 -0.43 -14.23 -26.92
C PRO A 26 0.77 -13.85 -27.81
N LYS A 27 0.50 -13.16 -28.91
CA LYS A 27 1.53 -12.75 -29.89
C LYS A 27 2.46 -11.65 -29.37
N TYR A 28 2.35 -11.28 -28.07
CA TYR A 28 3.15 -10.24 -27.46
C TYR A 28 4.07 -10.83 -26.38
N SER A 29 5.23 -10.23 -26.22
CA SER A 29 6.14 -10.52 -25.13
C SER A 29 5.60 -9.90 -23.84
N ILE A 30 5.51 -10.70 -22.78
CA ILE A 30 5.13 -10.19 -21.46
C ILE A 30 6.31 -9.35 -20.93
N PRO A 31 6.11 -8.05 -20.64
CA PRO A 31 7.15 -7.22 -20.06
C PRO A 31 7.63 -7.78 -18.72
N GLN A 32 8.93 -7.64 -18.45
CA GLN A 32 9.53 -8.06 -17.18
C GLN A 32 9.53 -6.95 -16.12
N THR A 33 9.25 -5.71 -16.54
CA THR A 33 9.20 -4.51 -15.71
C THR A 33 7.96 -3.72 -16.03
N TYR A 34 7.60 -2.74 -15.20
CA TYR A 34 6.47 -1.82 -15.41
C TYR A 34 6.87 -0.56 -16.20
N ASN A 35 7.98 -0.59 -16.91
CA ASN A 35 8.51 0.57 -17.64
C ASN A 35 7.75 0.81 -18.96
N PHE A 36 6.52 1.28 -18.87
CA PHE A 36 5.71 1.70 -20.01
C PHE A 36 5.88 3.19 -20.29
N THR A 37 5.79 3.59 -21.57
CA THR A 37 6.08 4.96 -22.01
C THR A 37 5.22 6.03 -21.33
N ASN A 38 3.97 5.70 -20.99
CA ASN A 38 2.99 6.64 -20.41
C ASN A 38 2.66 6.30 -18.96
N ALA A 39 3.45 5.44 -18.29
CA ALA A 39 3.20 5.10 -16.89
C ALA A 39 3.24 6.35 -16.00
N ASN A 40 2.19 6.55 -15.21
CA ASN A 40 2.02 7.70 -14.33
C ASN A 40 1.71 7.27 -12.89
N LEU A 41 2.72 7.23 -12.05
CA LEU A 41 2.63 6.84 -10.65
C LEU A 41 2.42 8.04 -9.69
N SER A 42 2.10 9.23 -10.21
CA SER A 42 2.10 10.46 -9.41
C SER A 42 1.17 10.40 -8.20
N THR A 43 -0.07 9.94 -8.38
CA THR A 43 -1.08 9.86 -7.30
C THR A 43 -0.63 8.97 -6.14
N SER A 44 -0.20 7.76 -6.43
CA SER A 44 0.30 6.82 -5.43
C SER A 44 1.61 7.31 -4.80
N SER A 45 2.54 7.89 -5.60
CA SER A 45 3.79 8.45 -5.11
C SER A 45 3.58 9.59 -4.12
N ILE A 46 2.60 10.46 -4.36
CA ILE A 46 2.22 11.53 -3.42
C ILE A 46 1.76 10.93 -2.09
N ARG A 47 0.86 9.93 -2.09
CA ARG A 47 0.41 9.28 -0.86
C ARG A 47 1.53 8.56 -0.11
N LEU A 48 2.45 7.90 -0.83
CA LEU A 48 3.64 7.31 -0.21
C LEU A 48 4.52 8.37 0.46
N SER A 49 4.68 9.54 -0.16
CA SER A 49 5.47 10.66 0.39
C SER A 49 4.76 11.29 1.60
N MET A 50 3.44 11.45 1.55
CA MET A 50 2.65 11.92 2.69
C MET A 50 2.83 11.00 3.91
N LEU A 51 2.74 9.68 3.73
CA LEU A 51 2.99 8.73 4.81
C LEU A 51 4.42 8.83 5.33
N ALA A 52 5.39 8.99 4.45
CA ALA A 52 6.78 9.15 4.85
C ALA A 52 7.00 10.39 5.74
N GLU A 53 6.40 11.54 5.40
CA GLU A 53 6.49 12.74 6.24
C GLU A 53 5.70 12.61 7.55
N MET A 54 4.52 11.99 7.55
CA MET A 54 3.79 11.70 8.79
C MET A 54 4.61 10.82 9.74
N THR A 55 5.20 9.75 9.22
CA THR A 55 6.03 8.86 10.03
C THR A 55 7.33 9.53 10.48
N ALA A 56 7.91 10.39 9.66
CA ALA A 56 9.06 11.21 10.04
C ALA A 56 8.70 12.18 11.18
N TYR A 57 7.52 12.80 11.14
CA TYR A 57 7.04 13.66 12.23
C TYR A 57 6.89 12.88 13.55
N ILE A 58 6.27 11.70 13.53
CA ILE A 58 6.17 10.87 14.74
C ILE A 58 7.57 10.44 15.22
N ARG A 59 8.46 10.13 14.30
CA ARG A 59 9.84 9.70 14.59
C ARG A 59 10.67 10.80 15.25
N THR A 60 10.27 12.08 15.23
CA THR A 60 10.94 13.13 16.01
C THR A 60 10.97 12.82 17.50
N THR A 61 10.01 12.02 18.00
CA THR A 61 9.97 11.54 19.38
C THR A 61 11.00 10.45 19.67
N HIS A 62 11.60 9.85 18.65
CA HIS A 62 12.62 8.78 18.76
C HIS A 62 14.04 9.36 18.93
N SER A 63 14.17 10.38 19.75
CA SER A 63 15.44 11.07 20.04
C SER A 63 16.00 10.66 21.40
N ASN A 64 17.32 10.74 21.57
CA ASN A 64 17.99 10.58 22.87
C ASN A 64 17.92 11.85 23.74
N THR A 65 17.48 12.95 23.17
CA THR A 65 17.27 14.24 23.85
C THR A 65 15.78 14.41 24.21
N ASP A 66 15.43 15.54 24.76
CA ASP A 66 14.04 15.90 25.04
C ASP A 66 13.20 15.77 23.78
N ALA A 67 12.33 14.77 23.78
CA ALA A 67 11.48 14.51 22.62
C ALA A 67 10.37 15.56 22.57
N PRO A 68 10.06 16.10 21.39
CA PRO A 68 8.93 17.01 21.25
C PRO A 68 7.63 16.26 21.56
N ILE A 69 6.70 16.98 22.16
CA ILE A 69 5.31 16.50 22.32
C ILE A 69 4.65 16.56 20.94
N LEU A 70 4.05 15.46 20.53
CA LEU A 70 3.30 15.41 19.28
C LEU A 70 2.02 16.24 19.36
N ASN A 71 1.58 16.77 18.24
CA ASN A 71 0.35 17.52 18.10
C ASN A 71 -0.68 16.71 17.31
N ALA A 72 -1.85 16.43 17.92
CA ALA A 72 -2.94 15.67 17.33
C ALA A 72 -3.51 16.34 16.09
N GLU A 73 -3.73 17.65 16.17
CA GLU A 73 -4.26 18.44 15.08
C GLU A 73 -3.33 18.36 13.85
N LYS A 74 -2.02 18.45 14.07
CA LYS A 74 -1.05 18.33 12.99
C LYS A 74 -1.13 16.96 12.30
N LEU A 75 -1.19 15.87 13.05
CA LEU A 75 -1.31 14.52 12.46
C LEU A 75 -2.62 14.37 11.68
N MET A 76 -3.73 14.85 12.22
CA MET A 76 -5.01 14.81 11.52
C MET A 76 -4.99 15.67 10.26
N ASN A 77 -4.46 16.89 10.33
CA ASN A 77 -4.34 17.80 9.19
C ASN A 77 -3.42 17.23 8.10
N MET A 78 -2.33 16.54 8.45
CA MET A 78 -1.51 15.80 7.49
C MET A 78 -2.29 14.66 6.84
N TYR A 79 -3.07 13.92 7.62
CA TYR A 79 -3.88 12.81 7.12
C TYR A 79 -4.98 13.27 6.15
N GLU A 80 -5.56 14.43 6.42
CA GLU A 80 -6.59 15.10 5.61
C GLU A 80 -6.02 16.04 4.54
N ASN A 81 -4.71 16.26 4.52
CA ASN A 81 -4.02 17.23 3.67
C ASN A 81 -4.67 18.61 3.70
N ILE A 82 -4.80 19.17 4.88
CA ILE A 82 -5.32 20.53 5.12
C ILE A 82 -4.31 21.36 5.91
N ASN A 83 -4.45 22.67 5.87
CA ASN A 83 -3.64 23.62 6.62
C ASN A 83 -2.13 23.57 6.32
N ASN A 84 -1.71 23.03 5.17
CA ASN A 84 -0.31 23.02 4.68
C ASN A 84 0.70 22.45 5.71
N MET A 85 0.40 21.27 6.27
CA MET A 85 1.19 20.67 7.35
C MET A 85 2.41 19.87 6.88
N PHE A 86 2.52 19.57 5.58
CA PHE A 86 3.71 18.93 5.01
C PHE A 86 4.83 19.93 4.79
N GLY A 87 6.08 19.49 4.92
CA GLY A 87 7.27 20.27 4.58
C GLY A 87 7.40 20.48 3.07
N ASP A 88 6.98 19.49 2.27
CA ASP A 88 6.95 19.60 0.83
C ASP A 88 5.64 20.28 0.35
N SER A 89 5.80 21.44 -0.29
CA SER A 89 4.68 22.18 -0.86
C SER A 89 3.94 21.43 -1.98
N VAL A 90 4.59 20.50 -2.67
CA VAL A 90 3.95 19.65 -3.68
C VAL A 90 2.87 18.77 -3.04
N LEU A 91 3.14 18.23 -1.84
CA LEU A 91 2.15 17.44 -1.11
C LEU A 91 0.96 18.30 -0.69
N ASN A 92 1.22 19.48 -0.11
CA ASN A 92 0.18 20.41 0.35
C ASN A 92 -0.77 20.83 -0.78
N ASN A 93 -0.23 21.06 -1.98
CA ASN A 93 -0.97 21.57 -3.14
C ASN A 93 -1.51 20.44 -4.06
N SER A 94 -1.31 19.19 -3.72
CA SER A 94 -1.68 18.06 -4.58
C SER A 94 -3.18 17.83 -4.71
N GLY A 95 -3.99 18.30 -3.77
CA GLY A 95 -5.41 17.96 -3.66
C GLY A 95 -5.68 16.51 -3.26
N ILE A 96 -4.62 15.73 -2.96
CA ILE A 96 -4.68 14.31 -2.60
C ILE A 96 -4.66 14.20 -1.08
N GLN A 97 -5.40 13.22 -0.55
CA GLN A 97 -5.45 12.92 0.89
C GLN A 97 -5.08 11.46 1.15
N LEU A 98 -4.63 11.16 2.36
CA LEU A 98 -4.53 9.78 2.81
C LEU A 98 -5.90 9.26 3.28
N LYS A 99 -6.68 10.11 3.96
CA LYS A 99 -7.96 9.78 4.57
C LYS A 99 -9.00 9.28 3.57
N ASP A 100 -9.10 9.92 2.40
CA ASP A 100 -10.13 9.62 1.39
C ASP A 100 -10.07 8.17 0.87
N LYS A 101 -8.87 7.60 0.83
CA LYS A 101 -8.61 6.24 0.35
C LYS A 101 -8.37 5.22 1.46
N THR A 102 -8.26 5.65 2.71
CA THR A 102 -8.13 4.71 3.83
C THR A 102 -9.44 3.93 4.00
N SER A 103 -9.37 2.63 3.88
CA SER A 103 -10.52 1.73 4.07
C SER A 103 -11.11 1.85 5.47
N ASN A 104 -12.43 1.93 5.55
CA ASN A 104 -13.14 1.86 6.83
C ASN A 104 -13.71 0.47 7.14
N ALA A 105 -13.29 -0.57 6.40
CA ALA A 105 -13.66 -1.93 6.70
C ALA A 105 -13.33 -2.26 8.17
N PHE A 106 -14.25 -2.91 8.86
CA PHE A 106 -14.12 -3.26 10.29
C PHE A 106 -13.81 -2.07 11.23
N GLY A 107 -14.16 -0.84 10.84
CA GLY A 107 -13.87 0.37 11.61
C GLY A 107 -12.39 0.75 11.63
N PHE A 108 -11.62 0.32 10.64
CA PHE A 108 -10.17 0.49 10.65
C PHE A 108 -9.74 1.96 10.63
N ARG A 109 -10.40 2.80 9.79
CA ARG A 109 -10.13 4.23 9.73
C ARG A 109 -10.30 4.89 11.09
N SER A 110 -11.42 4.62 11.77
CA SER A 110 -11.69 5.18 13.10
C SER A 110 -10.64 4.75 14.15
N ARG A 111 -10.18 3.50 14.10
CA ARG A 111 -9.10 3.02 15.00
C ARG A 111 -7.77 3.70 14.69
N LEU A 112 -7.46 3.93 13.42
CA LEU A 112 -6.26 4.66 13.03
C LEU A 112 -6.29 6.10 13.52
N GLU A 113 -7.44 6.79 13.39
CA GLU A 113 -7.63 8.16 13.89
C GLU A 113 -7.52 8.24 15.42
N LEU A 114 -8.02 7.24 16.15
CA LEU A 114 -7.80 7.12 17.61
C LEU A 114 -6.31 6.95 17.94
N SER A 115 -5.57 6.19 17.15
CA SER A 115 -4.13 5.97 17.36
C SER A 115 -3.31 7.27 17.23
N PHE A 116 -3.82 8.32 16.57
CA PHE A 116 -3.17 9.63 16.58
C PHE A 116 -3.19 10.23 17.98
N ASN A 117 -4.33 10.20 18.67
CA ASN A 117 -4.43 10.67 20.05
C ASN A 117 -3.58 9.83 21.01
N ASP A 118 -3.58 8.52 20.84
CA ASP A 118 -2.78 7.61 21.67
C ASP A 118 -1.27 7.89 21.53
N ALA A 119 -0.80 8.18 20.31
CA ALA A 119 0.58 8.58 20.06
C ALA A 119 0.95 9.88 20.81
N ILE A 120 0.00 10.84 20.89
CA ILE A 120 0.21 12.08 21.61
C ILE A 120 0.24 11.85 23.11
N ILE A 121 -0.68 11.05 23.65
CA ILE A 121 -0.69 10.68 25.06
C ILE A 121 0.64 10.00 25.43
N ALA A 122 1.14 9.09 24.59
CA ALA A 122 2.43 8.44 24.81
C ALA A 122 3.57 9.46 24.83
N SER A 123 3.59 10.43 23.89
CA SER A 123 4.63 11.47 23.83
C SER A 123 4.58 12.42 25.04
N ASN A 124 3.37 12.81 25.49
CA ASN A 124 3.19 13.63 26.69
C ASN A 124 3.71 12.90 27.94
N ASN A 125 3.33 11.63 28.11
CA ASN A 125 3.73 10.86 29.27
C ASN A 125 5.25 10.63 29.33
N ALA A 126 5.88 10.45 28.18
CA ALA A 126 7.34 10.31 28.08
C ALA A 126 8.06 11.63 28.38
N ALA A 127 7.48 12.78 28.01
CA ALA A 127 8.06 14.10 28.25
C ALA A 127 8.05 14.52 29.73
N VAL A 128 7.11 14.03 30.52
CA VAL A 128 6.99 14.36 31.97
C VAL A 128 8.07 13.70 32.82
N LYS A 129 8.82 12.73 32.29
CA LYS A 129 9.89 12.02 32.99
C LYS A 129 11.27 12.27 32.38
N PRO A 130 11.84 13.47 32.56
CA PRO A 130 13.11 13.83 31.90
C PRO A 130 14.32 13.01 32.36
N THR A 131 14.26 12.38 33.53
CA THR A 131 15.37 11.60 34.12
C THR A 131 15.28 10.09 33.87
N GLU A 132 14.09 9.59 33.52
CA GLU A 132 13.86 8.19 33.17
C GLU A 132 13.51 8.07 31.69
N THR A 133 14.50 7.97 30.84
CA THR A 133 14.32 7.83 29.40
C THR A 133 13.82 6.45 28.98
N SER A 134 13.93 5.46 29.86
CA SER A 134 13.56 4.07 29.54
C SER A 134 12.10 3.77 29.86
N ALA A 135 11.39 3.21 28.88
CA ALA A 135 10.08 2.62 29.11
C ALA A 135 10.15 1.48 30.12
N SER A 136 9.13 1.37 30.94
CA SER A 136 8.96 0.25 31.88
C SER A 136 7.51 -0.21 31.88
N SER A 137 7.25 -1.41 32.43
CA SER A 137 5.90 -1.94 32.49
C SER A 137 4.92 -0.97 33.15
N GLY A 138 3.85 -0.62 32.43
CA GLY A 138 2.83 0.34 32.90
C GLY A 138 3.19 1.82 32.73
N TYR A 139 4.37 2.14 32.16
CA TYR A 139 4.82 3.52 31.96
C TYR A 139 5.30 3.74 30.53
N ALA A 140 4.74 4.76 29.86
CA ALA A 140 5.23 5.23 28.58
C ALA A 140 6.67 5.76 28.72
N GLY A 141 7.44 5.65 27.65
CA GLY A 141 8.82 6.12 27.62
C GLY A 141 9.54 5.70 26.36
N LYS A 142 10.86 5.79 26.40
CA LYS A 142 11.72 5.37 25.29
C LYS A 142 12.25 3.97 25.54
N LEU A 143 11.98 3.04 24.64
CA LEU A 143 12.67 1.76 24.58
C LEU A 143 14.01 1.98 23.88
N ILE A 144 15.10 1.57 24.53
CA ILE A 144 16.45 1.71 23.99
C ILE A 144 16.90 0.36 23.46
N SER A 145 17.23 0.30 22.16
CA SER A 145 17.76 -0.89 21.51
C SER A 145 19.02 -0.51 20.71
N GLY A 146 20.19 -0.76 21.30
CA GLY A 146 21.46 -0.29 20.76
C GLY A 146 21.49 1.24 20.67
N THR A 147 21.60 1.78 19.47
CA THR A 147 21.56 3.24 19.21
C THR A 147 20.17 3.76 18.90
N ARG A 148 19.17 2.89 18.83
CA ARG A 148 17.79 3.28 18.50
C ARG A 148 17.02 3.64 19.76
N TYR A 149 16.30 4.75 19.68
CA TYR A 149 15.33 5.19 20.67
C TYR A 149 13.93 5.06 20.06
N ILE A 150 13.02 4.37 20.74
CA ILE A 150 11.68 4.07 20.26
C ILE A 150 10.69 4.53 21.32
N LEU A 151 9.82 5.48 21.00
CA LEU A 151 8.73 5.88 21.89
C LEU A 151 7.67 4.78 21.91
N VAL A 152 7.35 4.28 23.10
CA VAL A 152 6.25 3.36 23.34
C VAL A 152 5.33 3.91 24.43
N ASP A 153 4.06 3.48 24.40
CA ASP A 153 3.12 3.79 25.47
C ASP A 153 3.32 2.88 26.71
N SER A 154 2.42 3.01 27.68
CA SER A 154 2.43 2.20 28.89
C SER A 154 2.16 0.69 28.68
N ALA A 155 1.64 0.32 27.51
CA ALA A 155 1.42 -1.06 27.09
C ALA A 155 2.54 -1.59 26.18
N GLY A 156 3.55 -0.77 25.85
CA GLY A 156 4.66 -1.12 24.97
C GLY A 156 4.33 -0.97 23.48
N ILE A 157 3.29 -0.23 23.12
CA ILE A 157 2.87 -0.04 21.73
C ILE A 157 3.69 1.10 21.11
N GLU A 158 4.34 0.82 19.97
CA GLU A 158 5.02 1.80 19.13
C GLU A 158 4.05 2.38 18.09
N TYR A 159 3.50 3.56 18.36
CA TYR A 159 2.50 4.17 17.46
C TYR A 159 3.04 4.59 16.10
N LYS A 160 4.33 4.83 15.96
CA LYS A 160 4.96 5.03 14.64
C LYS A 160 4.72 3.81 13.74
N GLU A 161 4.92 2.60 14.24
CA GLU A 161 4.69 1.38 13.48
C GLU A 161 3.20 1.11 13.28
N VAL A 162 2.36 1.36 14.29
CA VAL A 162 0.90 1.23 14.15
C VAL A 162 0.38 2.11 13.01
N LEU A 163 0.81 3.37 12.94
CA LEU A 163 0.37 4.30 11.92
C LEU A 163 0.93 3.95 10.54
N GLU A 164 2.23 3.67 10.44
CA GLU A 164 2.86 3.31 9.17
C GLU A 164 2.27 2.03 8.59
N LYS A 165 2.29 0.94 9.36
CA LYS A 165 1.78 -0.36 8.89
C LYS A 165 0.26 -0.36 8.73
N GLY A 166 -0.44 0.39 9.59
CA GLY A 166 -1.88 0.59 9.48
C GLY A 166 -2.26 1.23 8.15
N ILE A 167 -1.62 2.32 7.77
CA ILE A 167 -1.89 3.00 6.48
C ILE A 167 -1.43 2.13 5.31
N MET A 168 -0.29 1.45 5.42
CA MET A 168 0.16 0.50 4.39
C MET A 168 -0.91 -0.57 4.11
N GLY A 169 -1.54 -1.12 5.13
CA GLY A 169 -2.60 -2.12 4.98
C GLY A 169 -3.94 -1.52 4.56
N ALA A 170 -4.42 -0.52 5.30
CA ALA A 170 -5.77 0.02 5.13
C ALA A 170 -5.91 0.98 3.95
N LEU A 171 -4.82 1.53 3.44
CA LEU A 171 -4.86 2.38 2.26
C LEU A 171 -4.15 1.69 1.08
N PHE A 172 -2.84 1.49 1.13
CA PHE A 172 -2.09 1.09 -0.06
C PHE A 172 -2.50 -0.30 -0.55
N TYR A 173 -2.53 -1.29 0.34
CA TYR A 173 -2.97 -2.63 -0.03
C TYR A 173 -4.47 -2.66 -0.37
N ALA A 174 -5.31 -2.02 0.44
CA ALA A 174 -6.76 -2.02 0.24
C ALA A 174 -7.16 -1.33 -1.06
N GLU A 175 -6.58 -0.17 -1.38
CA GLU A 175 -6.91 0.58 -2.59
C GLU A 175 -6.34 -0.12 -3.84
N ALA A 176 -5.09 -0.61 -3.81
CA ALA A 176 -4.54 -1.41 -4.90
C ALA A 176 -5.43 -2.63 -5.21
N THR A 177 -5.83 -3.37 -4.18
CA THR A 177 -6.72 -4.53 -4.31
C THR A 177 -8.09 -4.13 -4.85
N ARG A 178 -8.68 -3.03 -4.37
CA ARG A 178 -9.95 -2.50 -4.87
C ARG A 178 -9.87 -2.19 -6.36
N ILE A 179 -8.82 -1.48 -6.77
CA ILE A 179 -8.60 -1.12 -8.19
C ILE A 179 -8.47 -2.39 -9.04
N LEU A 180 -7.63 -3.34 -8.63
CA LEU A 180 -7.40 -4.57 -9.39
C LEU A 180 -8.67 -5.43 -9.50
N ASN A 181 -9.48 -5.50 -8.45
CA ASN A 181 -10.76 -6.23 -8.47
C ASN A 181 -11.81 -5.58 -9.39
N THR A 182 -11.68 -4.29 -9.69
CA THR A 182 -12.60 -3.55 -10.55
C THR A 182 -11.97 -3.12 -11.87
N ILE A 183 -10.79 -3.62 -12.20
CA ILE A 183 -9.98 -3.15 -13.34
C ILE A 183 -10.73 -3.21 -14.68
N ASN A 184 -11.54 -4.23 -14.89
CA ASN A 184 -12.34 -4.40 -16.12
C ASN A 184 -13.52 -3.44 -16.22
N SER A 185 -13.85 -2.68 -15.19
CA SER A 185 -14.90 -1.66 -15.23
C SER A 185 -14.40 -0.30 -15.73
N TYR A 186 -13.09 -0.12 -15.83
CA TYR A 186 -12.51 1.11 -16.35
C TYR A 186 -12.49 1.10 -17.88
N ASP A 187 -12.67 2.27 -18.48
CA ASP A 187 -12.61 2.45 -19.93
C ASP A 187 -11.20 2.14 -20.45
N ASN A 188 -11.11 1.21 -21.41
CA ASN A 188 -9.87 0.80 -22.06
C ASN A 188 -9.82 1.18 -23.56
N GLN A 189 -10.75 2.02 -24.03
CA GLN A 189 -10.87 2.40 -25.44
C GLN A 189 -10.47 3.87 -25.67
N ASN A 190 -10.86 4.75 -24.78
CA ASN A 190 -10.64 6.18 -24.94
C ASN A 190 -9.35 6.61 -24.24
N ASN A 191 -8.40 7.10 -25.03
CA ASN A 191 -7.15 7.65 -24.51
C ASN A 191 -7.38 9.11 -24.08
N VAL A 192 -7.04 9.41 -22.84
CA VAL A 192 -7.07 10.76 -22.27
C VAL A 192 -5.70 11.05 -21.65
N ASN A 193 -5.04 12.08 -22.14
CA ASN A 193 -3.69 12.47 -21.67
C ASN A 193 -2.62 11.36 -21.82
N GLY A 194 -2.70 10.60 -22.88
CA GLY A 194 -1.68 9.61 -23.24
C GLY A 194 -1.95 8.17 -22.77
N ALA A 195 -2.97 7.96 -21.96
CA ALA A 195 -3.36 6.63 -21.48
C ALA A 195 -4.89 6.51 -21.36
N THR A 196 -5.41 5.29 -21.27
CA THR A 196 -6.82 5.01 -20.97
C THR A 196 -7.07 5.07 -19.46
N ALA A 197 -8.33 5.16 -19.05
CA ALA A 197 -8.69 5.11 -17.63
C ALA A 197 -8.25 3.79 -16.97
N GLN A 198 -8.26 2.67 -17.71
CA GLN A 198 -7.80 1.39 -17.23
C GLN A 198 -6.28 1.37 -17.00
N GLU A 199 -5.49 1.94 -17.93
CA GLU A 199 -4.03 2.07 -17.78
C GLU A 199 -3.68 2.95 -16.58
N HIS A 200 -4.35 4.09 -16.40
CA HIS A 200 -4.15 4.93 -15.21
C HIS A 200 -4.51 4.20 -13.90
N ALA A 201 -5.55 3.36 -13.90
CA ALA A 201 -5.90 2.55 -12.75
C ALA A 201 -4.81 1.49 -12.44
N TRP A 202 -4.24 0.86 -13.46
CA TRP A 202 -3.08 -0.02 -13.30
C TRP A 202 -1.87 0.72 -12.73
N ASP A 203 -1.58 1.90 -13.23
CA ASP A 203 -0.48 2.76 -12.75
C ASP A 203 -0.64 3.08 -11.25
N GLU A 204 -1.85 3.49 -10.84
CA GLU A 204 -2.13 3.79 -9.44
C GLU A 204 -1.96 2.56 -8.55
N ALA A 205 -2.52 1.40 -8.97
CA ALA A 205 -2.39 0.16 -8.22
C ALA A 205 -0.93 -0.29 -8.09
N PHE A 206 -0.17 -0.26 -9.19
CA PHE A 206 1.25 -0.59 -9.17
C PHE A 206 2.05 0.37 -8.28
N GLY A 207 1.79 1.66 -8.37
CA GLY A 207 2.51 2.66 -7.61
C GLY A 207 2.41 2.50 -6.09
N TYR A 208 1.31 1.91 -5.57
CA TYR A 208 1.18 1.60 -4.14
C TYR A 208 2.13 0.50 -3.65
N PHE A 209 2.73 -0.27 -4.56
CA PHE A 209 3.80 -1.20 -4.19
C PHE A 209 5.04 -0.47 -3.66
N GLY A 210 5.28 0.77 -4.10
CA GLY A 210 6.41 1.56 -3.64
C GLY A 210 7.75 1.14 -4.23
N VAL A 211 7.72 0.59 -5.45
CA VAL A 211 8.90 0.19 -6.23
C VAL A 211 9.04 1.09 -7.47
N PRO A 212 10.25 1.23 -8.04
CA PRO A 212 10.43 1.94 -9.31
C PRO A 212 9.83 1.16 -10.49
N VAL A 213 9.53 1.83 -11.59
CA VAL A 213 8.91 1.22 -12.78
C VAL A 213 9.77 0.13 -13.43
N ASP A 214 11.07 0.18 -13.28
CA ASP A 214 12.04 -0.81 -13.77
C ASP A 214 12.39 -1.90 -12.74
N PHE A 215 11.65 -2.01 -11.64
CA PHE A 215 11.74 -3.16 -10.72
C PHE A 215 11.40 -4.47 -11.48
N PRO A 216 12.10 -5.59 -11.24
CA PRO A 216 13.12 -5.85 -10.22
C PRO A 216 14.56 -5.52 -10.67
N THR A 217 14.76 -4.98 -11.87
CA THR A 217 16.09 -4.63 -12.39
C THR A 217 16.75 -3.53 -11.55
N ASN A 218 15.94 -2.54 -11.13
CA ASN A 218 16.36 -1.48 -10.21
C ASN A 218 15.65 -1.68 -8.86
N GLN A 219 16.45 -1.75 -7.79
CA GLN A 219 15.96 -1.92 -6.42
C GLN A 219 16.33 -0.71 -5.53
N THR A 220 16.56 0.44 -6.15
CA THR A 220 16.81 1.69 -5.41
C THR A 220 15.51 2.43 -5.14
N GLY A 221 15.44 3.19 -4.04
CA GLY A 221 14.26 3.99 -3.71
C GLY A 221 13.01 3.17 -3.34
N LEU A 222 13.18 1.94 -2.90
CA LEU A 222 12.09 1.10 -2.40
C LEU A 222 11.45 1.74 -1.19
N ARG A 223 10.12 1.74 -1.15
CA ARG A 223 9.31 2.34 -0.07
C ARG A 223 8.20 1.40 0.37
N ASN A 224 7.84 1.47 1.64
CA ASN A 224 6.72 0.72 2.21
C ASN A 224 6.74 -0.77 1.82
N TRP A 225 5.75 -1.27 1.06
CA TRP A 225 5.70 -2.67 0.64
C TRP A 225 6.92 -3.10 -0.19
N GLY A 226 7.45 -2.23 -1.03
CA GLY A 226 8.64 -2.50 -1.83
C GLY A 226 9.91 -2.75 -1.02
N SER A 227 9.91 -2.38 0.28
CA SER A 227 11.06 -2.56 1.18
C SER A 227 11.05 -3.91 1.90
N TYR A 228 10.05 -4.75 1.69
CA TYR A 228 9.88 -6.09 2.28
C TYR A 228 10.07 -7.19 1.24
#